data_1b06019f1feeffe925b78de77c918dda
#
_entry.id   1b06019f1feeffe925b78de77c918dda
#
_cell.length_a   1.000
_cell.length_b   1.000
_cell.length_c   1.000
_cell.angle_alpha   90.00
_cell.angle_beta   90.00
_cell.angle_gamma   90.00
#
_symmetry.space_group_name_H-M   'P 1'
#
loop_
_entity.id
_entity.type
_entity.pdbx_description
1 polymer ?
#
loop_
_entity_poly.entity_id
_entity_poly.type
_entity_poly.pdbx_seq_one_letter_code
_entity_poly.pdbx_strand_id
1 'polypeptide(L)'
;MDYKLPIFFVIGASGSGKTAVSKMLRKMMPEFDIFSTDMLHWMTPTLDERTRMNITLRFAYSIARSGRGTIICGNFTPWDAAFCEDYAKFSQMCYINLHCDRLVREKRLMNRFDNFTWTAERFQEHHEFAELLLQCSDTHFDPPLYTIDTGAHSVPEVAVLIKEYVMPIWNDKRTLVLDDEYEF
;
A
#
# COMPACT_ATOMS: atom_id res chain seq x y z
N MET A 1 -6.52 16.83 -21.68
CA MET A 1 -5.30 16.58 -20.86
C MET A 1 -5.50 15.34 -20.01
N ASP A 2 -4.52 14.43 -19.97
CA ASP A 2 -4.66 13.21 -19.12
C ASP A 2 -4.30 13.56 -17.67
N TYR A 3 -5.31 13.77 -16.86
CA TYR A 3 -5.12 14.02 -15.42
C TYR A 3 -4.60 12.77 -14.75
N LYS A 4 -3.49 12.93 -14.02
CA LYS A 4 -2.88 11.86 -13.27
C LYS A 4 -3.17 12.06 -11.79
N LEU A 5 -3.82 11.09 -11.16
CA LEU A 5 -4.06 11.08 -9.71
C LEU A 5 -2.95 10.33 -8.97
N PRO A 6 -2.68 10.66 -7.70
CA PRO A 6 -1.78 9.88 -6.88
C PRO A 6 -2.38 8.51 -6.53
N ILE A 7 -1.50 7.52 -6.30
CA ILE A 7 -1.87 6.22 -5.76
C ILE A 7 -1.09 5.96 -4.48
N PHE A 8 -1.69 5.25 -3.52
CA PHE A 8 -1.12 5.02 -2.20
C PHE A 8 -0.94 3.52 -1.95
N PHE A 9 0.21 3.16 -1.39
CA PHE A 9 0.56 1.80 -1.04
C PHE A 9 0.84 1.69 0.46
N VAL A 10 0.17 0.77 1.13
CA VAL A 10 0.45 0.39 2.51
C VAL A 10 1.22 -0.92 2.48
N ILE A 11 2.53 -0.82 2.61
CA ILE A 11 3.48 -1.93 2.55
C ILE A 11 4.00 -2.32 3.93
N GLY A 12 4.82 -3.34 4.01
CA GLY A 12 5.47 -3.81 5.25
C GLY A 12 5.53 -5.33 5.33
N ALA A 13 6.42 -5.86 6.15
CA ALA A 13 6.59 -7.29 6.34
C ALA A 13 5.31 -7.98 6.86
N SER A 14 5.20 -9.30 6.69
CA SER A 14 4.10 -10.07 7.26
C SER A 14 4.04 -9.86 8.78
N GLY A 15 2.84 -9.74 9.34
CA GLY A 15 2.64 -9.44 10.77
C GLY A 15 2.68 -7.95 11.14
N SER A 16 3.00 -7.04 10.21
CA SER A 16 3.01 -5.59 10.47
C SER A 16 1.62 -4.95 10.65
N GLY A 17 0.52 -5.65 10.33
CA GLY A 17 -0.83 -5.16 10.58
C GLY A 17 -1.61 -4.67 9.36
N LYS A 18 -1.09 -4.77 8.13
CA LYS A 18 -1.73 -4.32 6.88
C LYS A 18 -3.20 -4.71 6.76
N THR A 19 -3.53 -5.99 6.97
CA THR A 19 -4.91 -6.50 6.86
C THR A 19 -5.86 -5.91 7.90
N ALA A 20 -5.38 -5.68 9.12
CA ALA A 20 -6.19 -5.09 10.18
C ALA A 20 -6.48 -3.62 9.87
N VAL A 21 -5.46 -2.88 9.45
CA VAL A 21 -5.56 -1.45 9.11
C VAL A 21 -6.42 -1.24 7.87
N SER A 22 -6.31 -2.07 6.83
CA SER A 22 -7.14 -1.95 5.61
C SER A 22 -8.63 -2.02 5.90
N LYS A 23 -9.05 -2.85 6.88
CA LYS A 23 -10.45 -2.95 7.32
C LYS A 23 -10.94 -1.65 7.99
N MET A 24 -10.07 -0.99 8.74
CA MET A 24 -10.38 0.28 9.40
C MET A 24 -10.42 1.43 8.38
N LEU A 25 -9.45 1.50 7.48
CA LEU A 25 -9.37 2.52 6.43
C LEU A 25 -10.62 2.52 5.54
N ARG A 26 -11.15 1.35 5.15
CA ARG A 26 -12.41 1.25 4.38
C ARG A 26 -13.60 1.95 5.05
N LYS A 27 -13.62 2.01 6.38
CA LYS A 27 -14.67 2.70 7.14
C LYS A 27 -14.40 4.20 7.26
N MET A 28 -13.14 4.60 7.31
CA MET A 28 -12.72 5.96 7.59
C MET A 28 -12.53 6.81 6.34
N MET A 29 -12.35 6.19 5.18
CA MET A 29 -12.02 6.83 3.90
C MET A 29 -12.94 6.30 2.79
N PRO A 30 -14.25 6.65 2.81
CA PRO A 30 -15.24 6.14 1.86
C PRO A 30 -15.02 6.62 0.42
N GLU A 31 -14.22 7.67 0.22
CA GLU A 31 -13.79 8.19 -1.08
C GLU A 31 -12.68 7.37 -1.75
N PHE A 32 -12.09 6.41 -1.01
CA PHE A 32 -11.05 5.53 -1.51
C PHE A 32 -11.56 4.09 -1.71
N ASP A 33 -11.09 3.46 -2.79
CA ASP A 33 -11.16 2.02 -2.96
C ASP A 33 -9.90 1.37 -2.38
N ILE A 34 -10.09 0.56 -1.34
CA ILE A 34 -8.99 -0.01 -0.55
C ILE A 34 -9.02 -1.52 -0.69
N PHE A 35 -7.98 -2.10 -1.27
CA PHE A 35 -7.88 -3.54 -1.47
C PHE A 35 -6.49 -4.09 -1.16
N SER A 36 -6.40 -5.42 -0.99
CA SER A 36 -5.16 -6.12 -0.73
C SER A 36 -4.68 -6.83 -1.99
N THR A 37 -3.37 -6.82 -2.23
CA THR A 37 -2.74 -7.63 -3.28
C THR A 37 -2.98 -9.13 -3.05
N ASP A 38 -3.12 -9.56 -1.79
CA ASP A 38 -3.43 -10.95 -1.45
C ASP A 38 -4.73 -11.43 -2.11
N MET A 39 -5.74 -10.55 -2.22
CA MET A 39 -7.01 -10.88 -2.86
C MET A 39 -6.79 -11.28 -4.33
N LEU A 40 -5.98 -10.52 -5.06
CA LEU A 40 -5.68 -10.85 -6.45
C LEU A 40 -4.87 -12.14 -6.57
N HIS A 41 -3.95 -12.38 -5.65
CA HIS A 41 -3.19 -13.63 -5.59
C HIS A 41 -4.12 -14.85 -5.44
N TRP A 42 -5.12 -14.77 -4.57
CA TRP A 42 -6.11 -15.84 -4.39
C TRP A 42 -7.01 -16.05 -5.62
N MET A 43 -7.38 -14.97 -6.31
CA MET A 43 -8.23 -15.02 -7.50
C MET A 43 -7.50 -15.52 -8.74
N THR A 44 -6.18 -15.35 -8.80
CA THR A 44 -5.34 -15.66 -9.98
C THR A 44 -4.09 -16.44 -9.61
N PRO A 45 -4.22 -17.64 -9.01
CA PRO A 45 -3.07 -18.38 -8.48
C PRO A 45 -2.07 -18.84 -9.56
N THR A 46 -2.49 -18.90 -10.81
CA THR A 46 -1.67 -19.35 -11.95
C THR A 46 -0.90 -18.21 -12.64
N LEU A 47 -1.22 -16.96 -12.33
CA LEU A 47 -0.51 -15.82 -12.91
C LEU A 47 0.81 -15.57 -12.19
N ASP A 48 1.81 -15.15 -12.96
CA ASP A 48 3.07 -14.65 -12.39
C ASP A 48 2.88 -13.30 -11.68
N GLU A 49 3.85 -12.92 -10.84
CA GLU A 49 3.77 -11.73 -10.01
C GLU A 49 3.69 -10.45 -10.83
N ARG A 50 4.48 -10.35 -11.90
CA ARG A 50 4.48 -9.17 -12.77
C ARG A 50 3.12 -8.94 -13.44
N THR A 51 2.49 -10.01 -13.90
CA THR A 51 1.14 -9.94 -14.48
C THR A 51 0.11 -9.50 -13.44
N ARG A 52 0.19 -9.99 -12.20
CA ARG A 52 -0.68 -9.53 -11.11
C ARG A 52 -0.48 -8.06 -10.79
N MET A 53 0.76 -7.58 -10.78
CA MET A 53 1.08 -6.16 -10.56
C MET A 53 0.51 -5.27 -11.65
N ASN A 54 0.66 -5.64 -12.92
CA ASN A 54 0.06 -4.92 -14.05
C ASN A 54 -1.47 -4.85 -13.92
N ILE A 55 -2.13 -5.97 -13.58
CA ILE A 55 -3.59 -5.99 -13.35
C ILE A 55 -3.95 -5.05 -12.20
N THR A 56 -3.18 -5.06 -11.12
CA THR A 56 -3.41 -4.20 -9.96
C THR A 56 -3.37 -2.72 -10.33
N LEU A 57 -2.33 -2.28 -11.05
CA LEU A 57 -2.22 -0.87 -11.48
C LEU A 57 -3.28 -0.51 -12.52
N ARG A 58 -3.59 -1.39 -13.45
CA ARG A 58 -4.66 -1.16 -14.43
C ARG A 58 -6.03 -0.99 -13.77
N PHE A 59 -6.31 -1.79 -12.76
CA PHE A 59 -7.53 -1.67 -11.97
C PHE A 59 -7.55 -0.35 -11.17
N ALA A 60 -6.47 0.00 -10.50
CA ALA A 60 -6.32 1.27 -9.79
C ALA A 60 -6.48 2.48 -10.72
N TYR A 61 -5.93 2.42 -11.94
CA TYR A 61 -6.11 3.46 -12.94
C TYR A 61 -7.58 3.61 -13.38
N SER A 62 -8.29 2.51 -13.55
CA SER A 62 -9.73 2.54 -13.86
C SER A 62 -10.55 3.19 -12.74
N ILE A 63 -10.18 2.97 -11.48
CA ILE A 63 -10.77 3.65 -10.31
C ILE A 63 -10.44 5.15 -10.35
N ALA A 64 -9.18 5.52 -10.60
CA ALA A 64 -8.75 6.91 -10.68
C ALA A 64 -9.53 7.69 -11.74
N ARG A 65 -9.80 7.09 -12.91
CA ARG A 65 -10.65 7.69 -13.95
C ARG A 65 -12.09 7.95 -13.53
N SER A 66 -12.58 7.31 -12.48
CA SER A 66 -13.89 7.61 -11.89
C SER A 66 -13.83 8.70 -10.80
N GLY A 67 -12.69 9.34 -10.61
CA GLY A 67 -12.47 10.40 -9.62
C GLY A 67 -12.32 9.87 -8.19
N ARG A 68 -12.07 8.56 -7.99
CA ARG A 68 -11.88 7.94 -6.69
C ARG A 68 -10.41 7.64 -6.42
N GLY A 69 -9.99 7.73 -5.16
CA GLY A 69 -8.64 7.36 -4.75
C GLY A 69 -8.48 5.84 -4.58
N THR A 70 -7.23 5.38 -4.66
CA THR A 70 -6.89 3.97 -4.42
C THR A 70 -5.81 3.84 -3.36
N ILE A 71 -6.05 2.96 -2.38
CA ILE A 71 -5.04 2.51 -1.41
C ILE A 71 -4.85 1.00 -1.58
N ILE A 72 -3.65 0.58 -1.93
CA ILE A 72 -3.28 -0.83 -2.09
C ILE A 72 -2.53 -1.30 -0.84
N CYS A 73 -3.07 -2.31 -0.15
CA CYS A 73 -2.44 -2.90 1.03
C CYS A 73 -1.75 -4.21 0.63
N GLY A 74 -0.43 -4.20 0.56
CA GLY A 74 0.37 -5.37 0.18
C GLY A 74 1.77 -4.98 -0.26
N ASN A 75 2.63 -5.96 -0.47
CA ASN A 75 4.01 -5.70 -0.86
C ASN A 75 4.09 -5.43 -2.37
N PHE A 76 3.98 -4.17 -2.70
CA PHE A 76 4.13 -3.63 -4.05
C PHE A 76 5.15 -2.50 -3.95
N THR A 77 6.38 -2.78 -4.30
CA THR A 77 7.51 -1.86 -4.09
C THR A 77 7.76 -0.95 -5.31
N PRO A 78 8.50 0.16 -5.18
CA PRO A 78 8.80 1.03 -6.32
C PRO A 78 9.55 0.31 -7.45
N TRP A 79 10.48 -0.60 -7.11
CA TRP A 79 11.22 -1.37 -8.09
C TRP A 79 10.36 -2.39 -8.84
N ASP A 80 9.28 -2.88 -8.22
CA ASP A 80 8.29 -3.73 -8.89
C ASP A 80 7.36 -2.89 -9.77
N ALA A 81 6.90 -1.74 -9.24
CA ALA A 81 6.00 -0.83 -9.93
C ALA A 81 6.61 -0.26 -11.22
N ALA A 82 7.90 0.07 -11.21
CA ALA A 82 8.60 0.67 -12.35
C ALA A 82 8.55 -0.19 -13.63
N PHE A 83 8.37 -1.50 -13.50
CA PHE A 83 8.22 -2.42 -14.65
C PHE A 83 6.77 -2.57 -15.14
N CYS A 84 5.80 -1.92 -14.51
CA CYS A 84 4.40 -2.02 -14.88
C CYS A 84 4.04 -1.02 -15.99
N GLU A 85 3.23 -1.47 -16.95
CA GLU A 85 2.82 -0.68 -18.12
C GLU A 85 2.06 0.60 -17.73
N ASP A 86 1.24 0.53 -16.69
CA ASP A 86 0.40 1.64 -16.24
C ASP A 86 1.08 2.53 -15.16
N TYR A 87 2.37 2.30 -14.86
CA TYR A 87 3.13 3.09 -13.89
C TYR A 87 3.06 4.60 -14.16
N ALA A 88 3.34 4.99 -15.40
CA ALA A 88 3.40 6.39 -15.81
C ALA A 88 2.03 7.09 -15.84
N LYS A 89 0.93 6.38 -15.60
CA LYS A 89 -0.43 6.94 -15.57
C LYS A 89 -0.79 7.60 -14.24
N PHE A 90 0.02 7.42 -13.22
CA PHE A 90 -0.16 8.06 -11.91
C PHE A 90 0.76 9.28 -11.77
N SER A 91 0.28 10.31 -11.09
CA SER A 91 1.08 11.53 -10.84
C SER A 91 2.19 11.27 -9.83
N GLN A 92 1.92 10.39 -8.87
CA GLN A 92 2.81 10.07 -7.76
C GLN A 92 2.43 8.73 -7.17
N MET A 93 3.43 7.95 -6.78
CA MET A 93 3.24 6.73 -5.98
C MET A 93 3.73 6.98 -4.56
N CYS A 94 2.79 7.01 -3.62
CA CYS A 94 3.07 7.30 -2.22
C CYS A 94 3.08 6.01 -1.41
N TYR A 95 4.16 5.75 -0.69
CA TYR A 95 4.35 4.52 0.07
C TYR A 95 4.31 4.79 1.57
N ILE A 96 3.60 3.91 2.28
CA ILE A 96 3.46 3.93 3.74
C ILE A 96 3.91 2.57 4.25
N ASN A 97 4.97 2.54 5.03
CA ASN A 97 5.50 1.31 5.63
C ASN A 97 4.89 1.11 7.03
N LEU A 98 4.23 -0.02 7.21
CA LEU A 98 3.84 -0.49 8.54
C LEU A 98 4.97 -1.34 9.11
N HIS A 99 5.62 -0.81 10.13
CA HIS A 99 6.72 -1.46 10.83
C HIS A 99 6.31 -1.86 12.24
N CYS A 100 6.94 -2.87 12.80
CA CYS A 100 6.97 -3.17 14.22
C CYS A 100 8.19 -4.03 14.53
N ASP A 101 8.57 -4.03 15.80
CA ASP A 101 9.66 -4.86 16.30
C ASP A 101 9.51 -6.34 15.90
N ARG A 102 10.65 -7.01 15.69
CA ARG A 102 10.72 -8.42 15.30
C ARG A 102 9.90 -9.33 16.21
N LEU A 103 10.06 -9.20 17.52
CA LEU A 103 9.37 -10.07 18.49
C LEU A 103 7.85 -9.85 18.46
N VAL A 104 7.41 -8.60 18.30
CA VAL A 104 5.99 -8.25 18.15
C VAL A 104 5.42 -8.89 16.88
N ARG A 105 6.15 -8.83 15.79
CA ARG A 105 5.75 -9.38 14.49
C ARG A 105 5.65 -10.91 14.55
N GLU A 106 6.66 -11.60 15.07
CA GLU A 106 6.68 -13.05 15.23
C GLU A 106 5.51 -13.52 16.10
N LYS A 107 5.28 -12.86 17.25
CA LYS A 107 4.13 -13.17 18.12
C LYS A 107 2.79 -13.01 17.42
N ARG A 108 2.63 -11.96 16.59
CA ARG A 108 1.40 -11.76 15.81
C ARG A 108 1.20 -12.85 14.76
N LEU A 109 2.28 -13.30 14.11
CA LEU A 109 2.24 -14.35 13.10
C LEU A 109 1.94 -15.74 13.70
N MET A 110 2.55 -16.07 14.81
CA MET A 110 2.27 -17.34 15.52
C MET A 110 0.84 -17.43 16.06
N ASN A 111 0.20 -16.31 16.37
CA ASN A 111 -1.18 -16.26 16.85
C ASN A 111 -2.23 -16.18 15.73
N ARG A 112 -1.83 -16.30 14.47
CA ARG A 112 -2.81 -16.35 13.35
C ARG A 112 -3.48 -17.72 13.28
N PHE A 113 -4.78 -17.70 13.02
CA PHE A 113 -5.58 -18.91 12.73
C PHE A 113 -5.54 -19.31 11.25
N ASP A 114 -4.47 -18.95 10.54
CA ASP A 114 -4.25 -19.45 9.18
C ASP A 114 -3.44 -20.77 9.26
N ASN A 115 -3.68 -21.67 8.33
CA ASN A 115 -2.95 -22.94 8.23
C ASN A 115 -1.52 -22.76 7.70
N PHE A 116 -0.94 -21.58 7.84
CA PHE A 116 0.37 -21.25 7.32
C PHE A 116 1.46 -21.66 8.30
N THR A 117 2.37 -22.51 7.86
CA THR A 117 3.51 -22.92 8.68
C THR A 117 4.62 -21.88 8.64
N TRP A 118 4.90 -21.26 9.79
CA TRP A 118 6.01 -20.33 9.95
C TRP A 118 7.27 -21.10 10.35
N THR A 119 8.23 -21.21 9.40
CA THR A 119 9.55 -21.76 9.63
C THR A 119 10.54 -20.66 10.03
N ALA A 120 11.69 -21.04 10.58
CA ALA A 120 12.75 -20.10 10.93
C ALA A 120 13.24 -19.29 9.73
N GLU A 121 13.35 -19.92 8.56
CA GLU A 121 13.75 -19.30 7.30
C GLU A 121 12.75 -18.21 6.87
N ARG A 122 11.45 -18.53 6.94
CA ARG A 122 10.40 -17.55 6.59
C ARG A 122 10.37 -16.36 7.55
N PHE A 123 10.55 -16.58 8.84
CA PHE A 123 10.71 -15.48 9.79
C PHE A 123 11.90 -14.61 9.44
N GLN A 124 13.03 -15.23 9.05
CA GLN A 124 14.23 -14.51 8.67
C GLN A 124 14.03 -13.68 7.39
N GLU A 125 13.45 -14.25 6.34
CA GLU A 125 13.11 -13.53 5.10
C GLU A 125 12.24 -12.28 5.35
N HIS A 126 11.21 -12.43 6.20
CA HIS A 126 10.35 -11.31 6.56
C HIS A 126 11.02 -10.29 7.47
N HIS A 127 12.01 -10.70 8.25
CA HIS A 127 12.83 -9.79 9.04
C HIS A 127 13.74 -8.97 8.12
N GLU A 128 14.45 -9.61 7.22
CA GLU A 128 15.34 -8.96 6.24
C GLU A 128 14.56 -7.97 5.36
N PHE A 129 13.36 -8.34 4.92
CA PHE A 129 12.49 -7.43 4.18
C PHE A 129 12.07 -6.21 5.01
N ALA A 130 11.76 -6.38 6.30
CA ALA A 130 11.43 -5.25 7.17
C ALA A 130 12.60 -4.29 7.36
N GLU A 131 13.82 -4.82 7.55
CA GLU A 131 15.04 -4.04 7.66
C GLU A 131 15.39 -3.33 6.34
N LEU A 132 15.22 -4.03 5.21
CA LEU A 132 15.43 -3.45 3.88
C LEU A 132 14.55 -2.20 3.68
N LEU A 133 13.26 -2.26 4.03
CA LEU A 133 12.36 -1.12 3.90
C LEU A 133 12.82 0.08 4.73
N LEU A 134 13.36 -0.14 5.93
CA LEU A 134 13.90 0.94 6.75
C LEU A 134 15.18 1.54 6.14
N GLN A 135 16.08 0.69 5.63
CA GLN A 135 17.35 1.11 5.03
C GLN A 135 17.16 1.87 3.72
N CYS A 136 16.14 1.51 2.93
CA CYS A 136 15.86 2.10 1.62
C CYS A 136 14.91 3.30 1.67
N SER A 137 14.42 3.70 2.84
CA SER A 137 13.36 4.69 3.06
C SER A 137 13.59 6.00 2.29
N ASP A 138 14.81 6.53 2.32
CA ASP A 138 15.13 7.84 1.74
C ASP A 138 15.82 7.74 0.38
N THR A 139 16.18 6.53 -0.07
CA THR A 139 17.02 6.34 -1.26
C THR A 139 16.29 5.73 -2.44
N HIS A 140 15.26 4.91 -2.18
CA HIS A 140 14.53 4.16 -3.21
C HIS A 140 13.05 4.57 -3.32
N PHE A 141 12.60 5.50 -2.48
CA PHE A 141 11.22 5.99 -2.47
C PHE A 141 11.21 7.50 -2.73
N ASP A 142 10.34 7.92 -3.66
CA ASP A 142 10.07 9.33 -3.96
C ASP A 142 8.54 9.52 -4.07
N PRO A 143 7.91 10.19 -3.09
CA PRO A 143 8.48 10.76 -1.86
C PRO A 143 9.04 9.69 -0.92
N PRO A 144 9.88 10.09 0.08
CA PRO A 144 10.43 9.19 1.09
C PRO A 144 9.36 8.33 1.76
N LEU A 145 9.72 7.10 2.10
CA LEU A 145 8.81 6.12 2.70
C LEU A 145 8.32 6.59 4.08
N TYR A 146 7.02 6.84 4.20
CA TYR A 146 6.41 7.19 5.47
C TYR A 146 6.25 5.96 6.37
N THR A 147 7.07 5.84 7.41
CA THR A 147 7.07 4.67 8.29
C THR A 147 6.26 4.92 9.56
N ILE A 148 5.32 4.00 9.87
CA ILE A 148 4.48 4.01 11.08
C ILE A 148 4.82 2.78 11.92
N ASP A 149 5.18 3.00 13.19
CA ASP A 149 5.38 1.92 14.17
C ASP A 149 4.03 1.39 14.68
N THR A 150 3.64 0.22 14.21
CA THR A 150 2.41 -0.45 14.65
C THR A 150 2.59 -1.23 15.97
N GLY A 151 3.78 -1.27 16.53
CA GLY A 151 4.04 -1.76 17.88
C GLY A 151 3.66 -0.73 18.94
N ALA A 152 3.82 0.56 18.62
CA ALA A 152 3.53 1.68 19.49
C ALA A 152 2.08 2.20 19.38
N HIS A 153 1.35 1.85 18.31
CA HIS A 153 0.02 2.37 18.01
C HIS A 153 -1.03 1.25 17.85
N SER A 154 -2.25 1.53 18.30
CA SER A 154 -3.41 0.69 18.01
C SER A 154 -3.83 0.77 16.54
N VAL A 155 -4.62 -0.20 16.06
CA VAL A 155 -5.11 -0.21 14.68
C VAL A 155 -5.88 1.06 14.28
N PRO A 156 -6.78 1.62 15.13
CA PRO A 156 -7.43 2.90 14.84
C PRO A 156 -6.45 4.06 14.73
N GLU A 157 -5.46 4.16 15.62
CA GLU A 157 -4.44 5.23 15.58
C GLU A 157 -3.58 5.15 14.30
N VAL A 158 -3.15 3.94 13.92
CA VAL A 158 -2.43 3.74 12.64
C VAL A 158 -3.29 4.18 11.45
N ALA A 159 -4.58 3.86 11.46
CA ALA A 159 -5.49 4.29 10.38
C ALA A 159 -5.67 5.81 10.33
N VAL A 160 -5.68 6.49 11.48
CA VAL A 160 -5.70 7.97 11.55
C VAL A 160 -4.42 8.53 10.96
N LEU A 161 -3.24 8.04 11.34
CA LEU A 161 -1.96 8.51 10.81
C LEU A 161 -1.86 8.33 9.29
N ILE A 162 -2.35 7.20 8.76
CA ILE A 162 -2.43 6.99 7.31
C ILE A 162 -3.35 8.01 6.66
N LYS A 163 -4.53 8.26 7.22
CA LYS A 163 -5.47 9.25 6.70
C LYS A 163 -4.87 10.65 6.70
N GLU A 164 -4.19 11.05 7.76
CA GLU A 164 -3.51 12.34 7.89
C GLU A 164 -2.40 12.52 6.85
N TYR A 165 -1.70 11.46 6.49
CA TYR A 165 -0.70 11.48 5.42
C TYR A 165 -1.34 11.54 4.02
N VAL A 166 -2.37 10.74 3.77
CA VAL A 166 -3.00 10.57 2.44
C VAL A 166 -3.84 11.77 2.04
N MET A 167 -4.67 12.30 2.96
CA MET A 167 -5.69 13.30 2.61
C MET A 167 -5.14 14.63 2.09
N PRO A 168 -4.06 15.20 2.63
CA PRO A 168 -3.47 16.41 2.06
C PRO A 168 -3.00 16.23 0.62
N ILE A 169 -2.33 15.11 0.32
CA ILE A 169 -1.83 14.78 -1.02
C ILE A 169 -3.00 14.59 -1.99
N TRP A 170 -4.02 13.85 -1.55
CA TRP A 170 -5.22 13.59 -2.35
C TRP A 170 -6.00 14.86 -2.67
N ASN A 171 -6.23 15.71 -1.69
CA ASN A 171 -7.02 16.95 -1.85
C ASN A 171 -6.30 17.94 -2.76
N ASP A 172 -4.98 18.09 -2.63
CA ASP A 172 -4.18 18.96 -3.51
C ASP A 172 -4.32 18.52 -4.98
N LYS A 173 -4.11 17.25 -5.28
CA LYS A 173 -4.22 16.72 -6.65
C LYS A 173 -5.65 16.75 -7.19
N ARG A 174 -6.65 16.52 -6.35
CA ARG A 174 -8.05 16.56 -6.75
C ARG A 174 -8.52 17.98 -7.13
N THR A 175 -8.02 19.00 -6.43
CA THR A 175 -8.32 20.39 -6.76
C THR A 175 -7.79 20.75 -8.14
N LEU A 176 -6.57 20.32 -8.48
CA LEU A 176 -5.99 20.54 -9.81
C LEU A 176 -6.81 19.86 -10.94
N VAL A 177 -7.39 18.69 -10.66
CA VAL A 177 -8.27 17.98 -11.63
C VAL A 177 -9.57 18.73 -11.87
N LEU A 178 -10.17 19.33 -10.82
CA LEU A 178 -11.45 20.02 -10.92
C LEU A 178 -11.32 21.37 -11.65
N ASP A 179 -10.22 22.10 -11.45
CA ASP A 179 -10.01 23.41 -12.07
C ASP A 179 -9.89 23.31 -13.61
N ASP A 180 -9.39 22.19 -14.13
CA ASP A 180 -9.22 21.98 -15.57
C ASP A 180 -10.49 21.41 -16.27
N GLU A 181 -11.45 20.84 -15.55
CA GLU A 181 -12.73 20.38 -16.12
C GLU A 181 -13.68 21.55 -16.49
N TYR A 182 -13.40 22.77 -16.07
CA TYR A 182 -14.23 23.95 -16.29
C TYR A 182 -13.69 24.95 -17.32
N GLU A 183 -12.57 24.66 -17.98
CA GLU A 183 -12.15 25.40 -19.18
C GLU A 183 -12.82 24.82 -20.43
N PHE A 184 -14.09 25.18 -20.65
CA PHE A 184 -14.80 25.04 -21.92
C PHE A 184 -14.83 26.37 -22.67
#